data_06b01b1700710b0cb15c2024aa26d44b
#
_entry.id   06b01b1700710b0cb15c2024aa26d44b
#
_cell.length_a   1.000
_cell.length_b   1.000
_cell.length_c   1.000
_cell.angle_alpha   90.00
_cell.angle_beta   90.00
_cell.angle_gamma   90.00
#
_symmetry.space_group_name_H-M   'P 1'
#
loop_
_entity.id
_entity.type
_entity.pdbx_description
1 polymer ?
#
loop_
_entity_poly.entity_id
_entity_poly.type
_entity_poly.pdbx_seq_one_letter_code
_entity_poly.pdbx_strand_id
1 'polypeptide(L)'
;MECHDNATFFDYLKVEDPNISEEKRQAKARLGLHLVLLSQGVPFLHAGQEFYRSKGLEENTYNLPDALNQLDWLSSTAYERDIQFLRELISYRKEEDLLHLEKAQDI
;
A
#
# COMPACT_ATOMS: atom_id res chain seq x y z
N MET A 1 -1.15 -7.44 -1.60
CA MET A 1 0.03 -6.90 -2.25
C MET A 1 1.21 -6.82 -1.29
N GLU A 2 1.04 -6.37 -0.08
CA GLU A 2 2.02 -6.53 1.01
C GLU A 2 1.32 -6.91 2.31
N CYS A 3 2.07 -7.50 3.24
CA CYS A 3 1.64 -7.81 4.60
C CYS A 3 2.83 -7.62 5.55
N HIS A 4 2.75 -8.16 6.76
CA HIS A 4 3.84 -8.04 7.74
C HIS A 4 5.11 -8.83 7.34
N ASP A 5 4.98 -9.89 6.55
CA ASP A 5 6.08 -10.67 6.00
C ASP A 5 6.62 -10.03 4.72
N ASN A 6 7.88 -10.29 4.42
CA ASN A 6 8.63 -9.78 3.27
C ASN A 6 8.85 -8.26 3.30
N ALA A 7 9.52 -7.75 2.30
CA ALA A 7 9.69 -6.32 2.11
C ALA A 7 8.34 -5.62 1.89
N THR A 8 8.24 -4.35 2.28
CA THR A 8 7.07 -3.55 1.88
C THR A 8 6.99 -3.47 0.37
N PHE A 9 5.81 -3.24 -0.19
CA PHE A 9 5.69 -3.10 -1.64
C PHE A 9 6.53 -1.92 -2.15
N PHE A 10 6.62 -0.87 -1.35
CA PHE A 10 7.46 0.28 -1.68
C PHE A 10 8.94 -0.10 -1.73
N ASP A 11 9.44 -0.89 -0.78
CA ASP A 11 10.82 -1.40 -0.78
C ASP A 11 11.07 -2.38 -1.94
N TYR A 12 10.14 -3.28 -2.19
CA TYR A 12 10.22 -4.23 -3.31
C TYR A 12 10.43 -3.54 -4.65
N LEU A 13 9.72 -2.43 -4.91
CA LEU A 13 9.91 -1.64 -6.13
C LEU A 13 11.34 -1.11 -6.30
N LYS A 14 12.03 -0.85 -5.18
CA LYS A 14 13.44 -0.41 -5.21
C LYS A 14 14.41 -1.57 -5.40
N VAL A 15 14.08 -2.74 -4.87
CA VAL A 15 14.86 -3.97 -5.07
C VAL A 15 14.82 -4.40 -6.54
N GLU A 16 13.63 -4.37 -7.15
CA GLU A 16 13.42 -4.75 -8.56
C GLU A 16 14.07 -3.76 -9.55
N ASP A 17 14.02 -2.47 -9.23
CA ASP A 17 14.64 -1.43 -10.04
C ASP A 17 15.46 -0.47 -9.15
N PRO A 18 16.75 -0.78 -8.91
CA PRO A 18 17.62 0.07 -8.08
C PRO A 18 17.75 1.52 -8.57
N ASN A 19 17.49 1.77 -9.85
CA ASN A 19 17.57 3.10 -10.46
C ASN A 19 16.21 3.82 -10.56
N ILE A 20 15.14 3.24 -10.04
CA ILE A 20 13.81 3.85 -10.06
C ILE A 20 13.85 5.22 -9.38
N SER A 21 13.32 6.25 -10.03
CA SER A 21 13.16 7.55 -9.38
C SER A 21 12.09 7.48 -8.30
N GLU A 22 12.22 8.31 -7.26
CA GLU A 22 11.27 8.35 -6.15
C GLU A 22 9.84 8.63 -6.63
N GLU A 23 9.67 9.53 -7.58
CA GLU A 23 8.37 9.85 -8.20
C GLU A 23 7.72 8.63 -8.87
N LYS A 24 8.49 7.88 -9.67
CA LYS A 24 8.00 6.65 -10.31
C LYS A 24 7.68 5.56 -9.30
N ARG A 25 8.49 5.45 -8.25
CA ARG A 25 8.30 4.49 -7.17
C ARG A 25 6.98 4.76 -6.44
N GLN A 26 6.72 6.02 -6.08
CA GLN A 26 5.45 6.45 -5.48
C GLN A 26 4.26 6.21 -6.41
N ALA A 27 4.39 6.55 -7.70
CA ALA A 27 3.33 6.33 -8.68
C ALA A 27 2.97 4.84 -8.81
N LYS A 28 3.97 3.95 -8.84
CA LYS A 28 3.74 2.49 -8.87
C LYS A 28 3.10 1.99 -7.56
N ALA A 29 3.54 2.52 -6.41
CA ALA A 29 2.95 2.16 -5.12
C ALA A 29 1.47 2.57 -5.03
N ARG A 30 1.13 3.78 -5.47
CA ARG A 30 -0.27 4.24 -5.59
C ARG A 30 -1.08 3.35 -6.50
N LEU A 31 -0.56 3.03 -7.69
CA LEU A 31 -1.25 2.13 -8.62
C LEU A 31 -1.56 0.78 -7.97
N GLY A 32 -0.63 0.23 -7.19
CA GLY A 32 -0.85 -1.01 -6.44
C GLY A 32 -2.02 -0.90 -5.45
N LEU A 33 -2.09 0.18 -4.68
CA LEU A 33 -3.21 0.45 -3.78
C LEU A 33 -4.55 0.57 -4.53
N HIS A 34 -4.56 1.27 -5.66
CA HIS A 34 -5.75 1.41 -6.49
C HIS A 34 -6.24 0.05 -7.01
N LEU A 35 -5.32 -0.79 -7.48
CA LEU A 35 -5.67 -2.13 -7.96
C LEU A 35 -6.29 -2.98 -6.84
N VAL A 36 -5.75 -2.93 -5.61
CA VAL A 36 -6.31 -3.65 -4.47
C VAL A 36 -7.72 -3.15 -4.15
N LEU A 37 -7.93 -1.84 -4.11
CA LEU A 37 -9.23 -1.26 -3.75
C LEU A 37 -10.28 -1.39 -4.84
N LEU A 38 -9.89 -1.44 -6.11
CA LEU A 38 -10.81 -1.57 -7.23
C LEU A 38 -11.01 -3.04 -7.69
N SER A 39 -10.38 -3.98 -7.01
CA SER A 39 -10.57 -5.41 -7.27
C SER A 39 -11.77 -5.96 -6.49
N GLN A 40 -12.34 -7.07 -6.97
CA GLN A 40 -13.32 -7.85 -6.24
C GLN A 40 -12.73 -8.46 -4.95
N GLY A 41 -13.60 -8.83 -4.02
CA GLY A 41 -13.23 -9.47 -2.78
C GLY A 41 -12.88 -8.50 -1.66
N VAL A 42 -12.27 -9.00 -0.59
CA VAL A 42 -11.92 -8.19 0.59
C VAL A 42 -10.55 -7.54 0.39
N PRO A 43 -10.48 -6.20 0.32
CA PRO A 43 -9.20 -5.52 0.18
C PRO A 43 -8.40 -5.61 1.49
N PHE A 44 -7.12 -5.90 1.38
CA PHE A 44 -6.19 -5.88 2.50
C PHE A 44 -5.15 -4.79 2.27
N LEU A 45 -5.03 -3.87 3.22
CA LEU A 45 -4.04 -2.79 3.23
C LEU A 45 -3.15 -2.95 4.46
N HIS A 46 -1.85 -2.98 4.26
CA HIS A 46 -0.88 -2.99 5.35
C HIS A 46 -0.70 -1.58 5.90
N ALA A 47 -0.69 -1.44 7.23
CA ALA A 47 -0.54 -0.15 7.88
C ALA A 47 0.76 0.56 7.47
N GLY A 48 0.64 1.82 7.03
CA GLY A 48 1.76 2.61 6.52
C GLY A 48 1.95 2.53 5.00
N GLN A 49 1.28 1.61 4.32
CA GLN A 49 1.34 1.50 2.86
C GLN A 49 0.83 2.79 2.19
N GLU A 50 -0.12 3.48 2.81
CA GLU A 50 -0.73 4.72 2.34
C GLU A 50 0.22 5.93 2.33
N PHE A 51 1.32 5.85 3.07
CA PHE A 51 2.38 6.88 3.09
C PHE A 51 3.77 6.29 2.81
N TYR A 52 3.81 5.22 2.02
CA TYR A 52 5.04 4.65 1.48
C TYR A 52 6.02 4.13 2.54
N ARG A 53 5.50 3.49 3.59
CA ARG A 53 6.31 2.87 4.62
C ARG A 53 7.42 2.02 4.03
N SER A 54 8.64 2.24 4.52
CA SER A 54 9.81 1.42 4.23
C SER A 54 10.28 0.69 5.49
N LYS A 55 10.81 -0.50 5.31
CA LYS A 55 11.53 -1.26 6.33
C LYS A 55 13.01 -1.41 5.97
N GLY A 56 13.57 -0.41 5.26
CA GLY A 56 14.97 -0.39 4.89
C GLY A 56 15.38 -1.50 3.91
N LEU A 57 14.47 -1.95 3.05
CA LEU A 57 14.61 -3.06 2.10
C LEU A 57 14.70 -4.45 2.76
N GLU A 58 14.45 -4.56 4.06
CA GLU A 58 14.52 -5.82 4.79
C GLU A 58 13.24 -6.65 4.58
N GLU A 59 13.43 -7.95 4.34
CA GLU A 59 12.32 -8.86 4.10
C GLU A 59 11.72 -9.41 5.41
N ASN A 60 12.57 -9.69 6.39
CA ASN A 60 12.17 -10.38 7.61
C ASN A 60 12.55 -9.55 8.84
N THR A 61 11.64 -8.72 9.32
CA THR A 61 11.91 -7.71 10.35
C THR A 61 11.36 -8.05 11.74
N TYR A 62 10.72 -9.21 11.93
CA TYR A 62 9.99 -9.53 13.17
C TYR A 62 10.86 -9.48 14.43
N ASN A 63 12.15 -9.76 14.31
CA ASN A 63 13.14 -9.76 15.41
C ASN A 63 14.15 -8.60 15.31
N LEU A 64 13.91 -7.65 14.42
CA LEU A 64 14.75 -6.45 14.26
C LEU A 64 14.27 -5.31 15.17
N PRO A 65 15.11 -4.27 15.40
CA PRO A 65 14.78 -3.19 16.30
C PRO A 65 13.46 -2.47 16.00
N ASP A 66 12.81 -1.97 17.03
CA ASP A 66 11.55 -1.20 16.93
C ASP A 66 11.67 -0.01 15.98
N ALA A 67 12.82 0.64 15.93
CA ALA A 67 13.08 1.75 15.02
C ALA A 67 12.84 1.42 13.53
N LEU A 68 13.00 0.13 13.15
CA LEU A 68 12.71 -0.34 11.80
C LEU A 68 11.23 -0.73 11.63
N ASN A 69 10.62 -1.26 12.69
CA ASN A 69 9.27 -1.80 12.65
C ASN A 69 8.18 -0.77 12.98
N GLN A 70 8.52 0.30 13.68
CA GLN A 70 7.56 1.34 14.04
C GLN A 70 6.94 2.01 12.81
N LEU A 71 5.75 2.57 13.00
CA LEU A 71 5.11 3.43 12.02
C LEU A 71 5.51 4.88 12.28
N ASP A 72 6.18 5.51 11.35
CA ASP A 72 6.51 6.94 11.44
C ASP A 72 5.31 7.79 11.00
N TRP A 73 4.40 8.02 11.94
CA TRP A 73 3.21 8.83 11.71
C TRP A 73 3.53 10.29 11.36
N LEU A 74 4.70 10.80 11.76
CA LEU A 74 5.08 12.17 11.38
C LEU A 74 5.38 12.26 9.89
N SER A 75 5.96 11.23 9.30
CA SER A 75 6.22 11.21 7.86
C SER A 75 4.93 11.23 7.03
N SER A 76 3.81 10.75 7.57
CA SER A 76 2.52 10.74 6.87
C SER A 76 2.06 12.15 6.47
N THR A 77 2.46 13.18 7.21
CA THR A 77 2.10 14.57 6.89
C THR A 77 2.63 15.05 5.54
N ALA A 78 3.74 14.49 5.08
CA ALA A 78 4.31 14.79 3.76
C ALA A 78 3.45 14.23 2.60
N TYR A 79 2.58 13.26 2.90
CA TYR A 79 1.78 12.52 1.92
C TYR A 79 0.27 12.70 2.12
N GLU A 80 -0.14 13.75 2.80
CA GLU A 80 -1.55 14.01 3.15
C GLU A 80 -2.47 13.98 1.94
N ARG A 81 -2.01 14.49 0.78
CA ARG A 81 -2.76 14.47 -0.47
C ARG A 81 -3.01 13.04 -0.97
N ASP A 82 -2.02 12.18 -0.89
CA ASP A 82 -2.14 10.77 -1.31
C ASP A 82 -3.06 10.00 -0.36
N ILE A 83 -2.93 10.26 0.93
CA ILE A 83 -3.80 9.68 1.97
C ILE A 83 -5.25 10.14 1.78
N GLN A 84 -5.48 11.42 1.47
CA GLN A 84 -6.81 11.93 1.21
C GLN A 84 -7.44 11.28 -0.02
N PHE A 85 -6.68 11.14 -1.10
CA PHE A 85 -7.13 10.44 -2.30
C PHE A 85 -7.51 8.98 -2.00
N LEU A 86 -6.71 8.29 -1.18
CA LEU A 86 -7.01 6.92 -0.75
C LEU A 86 -8.31 6.85 0.06
N ARG A 87 -8.57 7.81 0.95
CA ARG A 87 -9.84 7.91 1.70
C ARG A 87 -11.04 8.06 0.77
N GLU A 88 -10.91 8.88 -0.25
CA GLU A 88 -11.96 9.07 -1.27
C GLU A 88 -12.21 7.77 -2.05
N LEU A 89 -11.15 7.06 -2.42
CA LEU A 89 -11.26 5.79 -3.12
C LEU A 89 -11.90 4.69 -2.23
N ILE A 90 -11.60 4.67 -0.95
CA ILE A 90 -12.26 3.78 0.03
C ILE A 90 -13.75 4.13 0.15
N SER A 91 -14.10 5.41 0.18
CA SER A 91 -15.50 5.85 0.21
C SER A 91 -16.24 5.44 -1.06
N TYR A 92 -15.64 5.67 -2.22
CA TYR A 92 -16.18 5.21 -3.51
C TYR A 92 -16.41 3.69 -3.50
N ARG A 93 -15.41 2.91 -3.08
CA ARG A 93 -15.55 1.46 -2.99
C ARG A 93 -16.75 1.04 -2.14
N LYS A 94 -16.99 1.71 -0.99
CA LYS A 94 -18.09 1.36 -0.09
C LYS A 94 -19.47 1.61 -0.69
N GLU A 95 -19.56 2.53 -1.65
CA GLU A 95 -20.80 2.91 -2.31
C GLU A 95 -21.04 2.15 -3.63
N GLU A 96 -20.00 1.51 -4.18
CA GLU A 96 -20.05 0.85 -5.48
C GLU A 96 -20.33 -0.66 -5.34
N ASP A 97 -21.57 -1.05 -5.53
CA ASP A 97 -22.02 -2.44 -5.41
C ASP A 97 -21.27 -3.41 -6.35
N LEU A 98 -20.83 -2.95 -7.51
CA LEU A 98 -20.08 -3.77 -8.47
C LEU A 98 -18.72 -4.25 -7.93
N LEU A 99 -18.19 -3.63 -6.88
CA LEU A 99 -16.95 -4.04 -6.23
C LEU A 99 -17.17 -5.04 -5.08
N HIS A 100 -18.44 -5.42 -4.82
CA HIS A 100 -18.84 -6.30 -3.72
C HIS A 100 -19.55 -7.57 -4.20
N LEU A 101 -19.39 -7.95 -5.45
CA LEU A 101 -20.04 -9.14 -6.02
C LEU A 101 -19.53 -10.40 -5.32
N GLU A 102 -20.46 -11.24 -4.85
CA GLU A 102 -20.14 -12.42 -4.04
C GLU A 102 -19.97 -13.70 -4.89
N LYS A 103 -20.53 -13.72 -6.08
CA LYS A 103 -20.55 -14.92 -6.93
C LYS A 103 -19.78 -14.68 -8.22
N ALA A 104 -18.98 -15.67 -8.63
CA ALA A 104 -18.21 -15.59 -9.87
C ALA A 104 -19.08 -15.37 -11.12
N GLN A 105 -20.34 -15.82 -11.08
CA GLN A 105 -21.28 -15.63 -12.19
C GLN A 105 -21.83 -14.20 -12.31
N ASP A 106 -21.62 -13.36 -11.30
CA ASP A 106 -22.07 -11.98 -11.26
C ASP A 106 -20.95 -11.01 -11.70
N ILE A 107 -19.73 -11.54 -11.85
CA ILE A 107 -18.53 -10.84 -12.33
C ILE A 107 -18.42 -11.01 -13.85
#